data_108438f7f2137fcb264d429cdc038565
#
_entry.id   108438f7f2137fcb264d429cdc038565
#
_cell.length_a   1.000
_cell.length_b   1.000
_cell.length_c   1.000
_cell.angle_alpha   90.00
_cell.angle_beta   90.00
_cell.angle_gamma   90.00
#
_symmetry.space_group_name_H-M   'P 1'
#
loop_
_entity.id
_entity.type
_entity.pdbx_description
1 polymer ?
#
loop_
_entity_poly.entity_id
_entity_poly.type
_entity_poly.pdbx_seq_one_letter_code
_entity_poly.pdbx_strand_id
1 'polypeptide(L)'
;SYGLIPSVLMGIDNLPNDLFKISPIGTIFTSMFMHGGWMHLIGNMLYLWIFSDNIEDDLGTLNFIIFYLVCGIGAAMSQVLMDINSQIPMIGASGAIGGILGAYLVNYPNARVLVLIPFGFFSQLIKIRALYVLGFWFILQFINSALSSSSGGGVAYAAHIGGFVSGVILILFFNKKNKTIKKNKTNTGIKK
;
A
#
# COMPACT_ATOMS: atom_id res chain seq x y z
N SER A 1 -2.19 -22.20 -4.00
CA SER A 1 -2.58 -20.80 -3.90
C SER A 1 -1.35 -19.89 -4.02
N TYR A 2 -1.50 -18.73 -4.65
CA TYR A 2 -0.49 -17.66 -4.65
C TYR A 2 -0.96 -16.46 -3.80
N GLY A 3 -2.23 -16.43 -3.40
CA GLY A 3 -2.77 -15.46 -2.45
C GLY A 3 -2.37 -15.82 -1.03
N LEU A 4 -2.20 -14.80 -0.20
CA LEU A 4 -1.90 -14.96 1.22
C LEU A 4 -3.19 -15.33 1.97
N ILE A 5 -3.17 -16.47 2.68
CA ILE A 5 -4.26 -16.92 3.55
C ILE A 5 -3.75 -16.83 4.98
N PRO A 6 -4.34 -15.98 5.84
CA PRO A 6 -3.87 -15.77 7.21
C PRO A 6 -3.73 -17.07 8.02
N SER A 7 -4.75 -17.92 8.06
CA SER A 7 -4.73 -19.17 8.82
C SER A 7 -3.65 -20.14 8.37
N VAL A 8 -3.36 -20.18 7.06
CA VAL A 8 -2.29 -21.01 6.49
C VAL A 8 -0.91 -20.44 6.81
N LEU A 9 -0.75 -19.11 6.73
CA LEU A 9 0.51 -18.45 7.09
C LEU A 9 0.86 -18.69 8.57
N MET A 10 -0.16 -18.67 9.43
CA MET A 10 0.00 -18.89 10.88
C MET A 10 0.12 -20.36 11.28
N GLY A 11 0.01 -21.29 10.32
CA GLY A 11 0.07 -22.73 10.57
C GLY A 11 -1.15 -23.29 11.30
N ILE A 12 -2.28 -22.58 11.28
CA ILE A 12 -3.55 -22.99 11.87
C ILE A 12 -4.23 -24.00 10.94
N ASP A 13 -4.25 -23.69 9.64
CA ASP A 13 -4.83 -24.52 8.59
C ASP A 13 -3.77 -25.01 7.60
N ASN A 14 -4.06 -26.13 6.93
CA ASN A 14 -3.26 -26.64 5.83
C ASN A 14 -4.05 -26.59 4.52
N LEU A 15 -3.37 -26.17 3.45
CA LEU A 15 -3.92 -26.28 2.11
C LEU A 15 -3.83 -27.71 1.59
N PRO A 16 -4.83 -28.19 0.83
CA PRO A 16 -4.71 -29.40 0.04
C PRO A 16 -3.46 -29.36 -0.86
N ASN A 17 -2.82 -30.50 -1.08
CA ASN A 17 -1.54 -30.59 -1.81
C ASN A 17 -1.61 -30.04 -3.23
N ASP A 18 -2.75 -30.17 -3.90
CA ASP A 18 -3.00 -29.62 -5.24
C ASP A 18 -3.09 -28.09 -5.27
N LEU A 19 -3.44 -27.44 -4.17
CA LEU A 19 -3.50 -26.00 -4.00
C LEU A 19 -2.21 -25.41 -3.43
N PHE A 20 -1.30 -26.23 -2.92
CA PHE A 20 -0.02 -25.79 -2.36
C PHE A 20 0.99 -25.54 -3.48
N LYS A 21 1.06 -24.30 -3.99
CA LYS A 21 1.93 -23.92 -5.12
C LYS A 21 3.24 -23.25 -4.67
N ILE A 22 3.25 -22.60 -3.52
CA ILE A 22 4.38 -21.88 -2.95
C ILE A 22 4.31 -21.91 -1.42
N SER A 23 5.44 -21.73 -0.74
CA SER A 23 5.46 -21.69 0.73
C SER A 23 4.53 -20.60 1.28
N PRO A 24 3.91 -20.77 2.44
CA PRO A 24 3.05 -19.75 3.04
C PRO A 24 3.74 -18.39 3.18
N ILE A 25 5.03 -18.37 3.55
CA ILE A 25 5.83 -17.13 3.61
C ILE A 25 6.00 -16.52 2.21
N GLY A 26 6.18 -17.31 1.17
CA GLY A 26 6.28 -16.84 -0.21
C GLY A 26 5.00 -16.13 -0.67
N THR A 27 3.83 -16.50 -0.13
CA THR A 27 2.56 -15.87 -0.48
C THR A 27 2.47 -14.41 -0.03
N ILE A 28 3.27 -13.98 0.95
CA ILE A 28 3.38 -12.56 1.33
C ILE A 28 3.78 -11.71 0.11
N PHE A 29 4.72 -12.21 -0.69
CA PHE A 29 5.19 -11.50 -1.88
C PHE A 29 4.31 -11.74 -3.09
N THR A 30 3.96 -13.00 -3.37
CA THR A 30 3.18 -13.31 -4.58
C THR A 30 1.78 -12.69 -4.56
N SER A 31 1.16 -12.58 -3.39
CA SER A 31 -0.15 -11.96 -3.23
C SER A 31 -0.20 -10.52 -3.71
N MET A 32 0.91 -9.76 -3.58
CA MET A 32 1.00 -8.37 -4.03
C MET A 32 0.87 -8.21 -5.57
N PHE A 33 1.11 -9.28 -6.33
CA PHE A 33 1.08 -9.28 -7.79
C PHE A 33 -0.13 -10.02 -8.37
N MET A 34 -0.96 -10.61 -7.51
CA MET A 34 -2.20 -11.28 -7.93
C MET A 34 -3.38 -10.31 -7.88
N HIS A 35 -4.31 -10.43 -8.82
CA HIS A 35 -5.50 -9.59 -8.88
C HIS A 35 -6.74 -10.44 -9.17
N GLY A 36 -7.86 -10.11 -8.53
CA GLY A 36 -9.12 -10.84 -8.65
C GLY A 36 -9.93 -10.52 -9.91
N GLY A 37 -9.45 -9.60 -10.76
CA GLY A 37 -10.09 -9.22 -12.02
C GLY A 37 -9.52 -7.94 -12.60
N TRP A 38 -9.94 -7.62 -13.83
CA TRP A 38 -9.42 -6.48 -14.60
C TRP A 38 -9.62 -5.13 -13.89
N MET A 39 -10.79 -4.89 -13.29
CA MET A 39 -11.05 -3.62 -12.58
C MET A 39 -10.15 -3.46 -11.35
N HIS A 40 -9.84 -4.56 -10.66
CA HIS A 40 -8.91 -4.56 -9.53
C HIS A 40 -7.49 -4.22 -10.00
N LEU A 41 -7.03 -4.84 -11.11
CA LEU A 41 -5.73 -4.56 -11.70
C LEU A 41 -5.64 -3.10 -12.19
N ILE A 42 -6.63 -2.65 -12.99
CA ILE A 42 -6.65 -1.29 -13.55
C ILE A 42 -6.66 -0.24 -12.44
N GLY A 43 -7.47 -0.45 -11.39
CA GLY A 43 -7.50 0.45 -10.23
C GLY A 43 -6.15 0.56 -9.53
N ASN A 44 -5.49 -0.57 -9.28
CA ASN A 44 -4.15 -0.59 -8.69
C ASN A 44 -3.11 0.11 -9.59
N MET A 45 -3.11 -0.16 -10.89
CA MET A 45 -2.17 0.47 -11.82
C MET A 45 -2.42 1.98 -11.97
N LEU A 46 -3.67 2.42 -11.91
CA LEU A 46 -4.01 3.85 -11.94
C LEU A 46 -3.44 4.58 -10.72
N TYR A 47 -3.63 4.04 -9.51
CA TYR A 47 -3.08 4.64 -8.30
C TYR A 47 -1.55 4.61 -8.30
N LEU A 48 -0.95 3.50 -8.71
CA LEU A 48 0.49 3.38 -8.84
C LEU A 48 1.01 4.43 -9.82
N TRP A 49 0.42 4.57 -11.00
CA TRP A 49 0.82 5.54 -12.01
C TRP A 49 0.73 6.99 -11.54
N ILE A 50 -0.32 7.36 -10.79
CA ILE A 50 -0.53 8.75 -10.34
C ILE A 50 0.44 9.14 -9.22
N PHE A 51 0.79 8.21 -8.31
CA PHE A 51 1.46 8.57 -7.06
C PHE A 51 2.89 8.03 -6.93
N SER A 52 3.32 7.07 -7.76
CA SER A 52 4.62 6.42 -7.58
C SER A 52 5.80 7.27 -8.03
N ASP A 53 5.68 7.98 -9.15
CA ASP A 53 6.80 8.68 -9.78
C ASP A 53 7.53 9.63 -8.80
N ASN A 54 6.77 10.45 -8.09
CA ASN A 54 7.37 11.40 -7.12
C ASN A 54 8.08 10.67 -5.97
N ILE A 55 7.58 9.53 -5.52
CA ILE A 55 8.20 8.76 -4.44
C ILE A 55 9.41 7.99 -4.95
N GLU A 56 9.36 7.49 -6.18
CA GLU A 56 10.50 6.88 -6.83
C GLU A 56 11.63 7.90 -7.04
N ASP A 57 11.32 9.10 -7.49
CA ASP A 57 12.27 10.20 -7.64
C ASP A 57 12.95 10.57 -6.31
N ASP A 58 12.17 10.60 -5.21
CA ASP A 58 12.71 10.89 -3.87
C ASP A 58 13.65 9.81 -3.35
N LEU A 59 13.35 8.54 -3.63
CA LEU A 59 14.05 7.36 -3.08
C LEU A 59 15.13 6.83 -4.04
N GLY A 60 14.95 6.99 -5.33
CA GLY A 60 15.63 6.26 -6.39
C GLY A 60 15.04 4.85 -6.57
N THR A 61 15.13 4.31 -7.79
CA THR A 61 14.42 3.08 -8.21
C THR A 61 14.63 1.89 -7.29
N LEU A 62 15.90 1.59 -6.89
CA LEU A 62 16.17 0.44 -6.03
C LEU A 62 15.52 0.56 -4.65
N ASN A 63 15.64 1.74 -4.00
CA ASN A 63 15.03 1.97 -2.71
C ASN A 63 13.50 2.01 -2.81
N PHE A 64 12.95 2.48 -3.92
CA PHE A 64 11.51 2.45 -4.18
C PHE A 64 10.98 1.01 -4.26
N ILE A 65 11.67 0.12 -4.96
CA ILE A 65 11.29 -1.31 -5.01
C ILE A 65 11.30 -1.92 -3.59
N ILE A 66 12.37 -1.67 -2.82
CA ILE A 66 12.46 -2.14 -1.43
C ILE A 66 11.34 -1.55 -0.58
N PHE A 67 11.10 -0.24 -0.70
CA PHE A 67 10.03 0.47 -0.02
C PHE A 67 8.67 -0.15 -0.31
N TYR A 68 8.35 -0.40 -1.59
CA TYR A 68 7.11 -1.03 -2.02
C TYR A 68 6.93 -2.42 -1.37
N LEU A 69 7.96 -3.27 -1.41
CA LEU A 69 7.90 -4.61 -0.84
C LEU A 69 7.74 -4.56 0.69
N VAL A 70 8.45 -3.68 1.39
CA VAL A 70 8.33 -3.53 2.85
C VAL A 70 6.95 -3.01 3.24
N CYS A 71 6.39 -2.05 2.51
CA CYS A 71 5.01 -1.59 2.72
C CYS A 71 4.00 -2.73 2.51
N GLY A 72 4.23 -3.57 1.49
CA GLY A 72 3.40 -4.73 1.23
C GLY A 72 3.47 -5.79 2.33
N ILE A 73 4.65 -6.02 2.92
CA ILE A 73 4.80 -6.88 4.11
C ILE A 73 4.03 -6.29 5.29
N GLY A 74 4.16 -4.98 5.56
CA GLY A 74 3.42 -4.31 6.62
C GLY A 74 1.90 -4.40 6.44
N ALA A 75 1.43 -4.27 5.20
CA ALA A 75 0.04 -4.48 4.82
C ALA A 75 -0.43 -5.91 5.09
N ALA A 76 0.35 -6.90 4.64
CA ALA A 76 0.06 -8.31 4.82
C ALA A 76 -0.04 -8.66 6.32
N MET A 77 0.93 -8.23 7.12
CA MET A 77 0.93 -8.49 8.55
C MET A 77 -0.25 -7.83 9.27
N SER A 78 -0.63 -6.61 8.89
CA SER A 78 -1.79 -5.94 9.46
C SER A 78 -3.09 -6.70 9.20
N GLN A 79 -3.26 -7.26 8.00
CA GLN A 79 -4.42 -8.08 7.66
C GLN A 79 -4.42 -9.40 8.43
N VAL A 80 -3.27 -10.07 8.53
CA VAL A 80 -3.13 -11.31 9.30
C VAL A 80 -3.47 -11.09 10.78
N LEU A 81 -2.96 -10.01 11.38
CA LEU A 81 -3.21 -9.68 12.78
C LEU A 81 -4.67 -9.29 13.05
N MET A 82 -5.39 -8.79 12.05
CA MET A 82 -6.81 -8.47 12.19
C MET A 82 -7.69 -9.72 12.32
N ASP A 83 -7.35 -10.78 11.58
CA ASP A 83 -8.01 -12.08 11.70
C ASP A 83 -7.07 -13.22 11.30
N ILE A 84 -6.39 -13.79 12.29
CA ILE A 84 -5.41 -14.88 12.12
C ILE A 84 -6.07 -16.20 11.66
N ASN A 85 -7.37 -16.36 11.88
CA ASN A 85 -8.13 -17.57 11.50
C ASN A 85 -8.75 -17.43 10.10
N SER A 86 -8.60 -16.30 9.44
CA SER A 86 -9.21 -16.10 8.13
C SER A 86 -8.67 -17.08 7.09
N GLN A 87 -9.60 -17.75 6.41
CA GLN A 87 -9.32 -18.65 5.29
C GLN A 87 -9.48 -17.94 3.92
N ILE A 88 -9.80 -16.64 3.94
CA ILE A 88 -10.01 -15.84 2.74
C ILE A 88 -8.65 -15.43 2.17
N PRO A 89 -8.33 -15.78 0.91
CA PRO A 89 -7.08 -15.36 0.29
C PRO A 89 -7.05 -13.84 0.08
N MET A 90 -6.04 -13.18 0.63
CA MET A 90 -5.73 -11.79 0.33
C MET A 90 -4.87 -11.72 -0.93
N ILE A 91 -5.23 -10.84 -1.86
CA ILE A 91 -4.51 -10.57 -3.11
C ILE A 91 -4.61 -9.08 -3.45
N GLY A 92 -3.63 -8.57 -4.17
CA GLY A 92 -3.61 -7.21 -4.70
C GLY A 92 -2.40 -6.38 -4.29
N ALA A 93 -1.99 -5.50 -5.19
CA ALA A 93 -0.93 -4.52 -4.96
C ALA A 93 -1.33 -3.41 -3.97
N SER A 94 -2.63 -3.29 -3.68
CA SER A 94 -3.23 -2.11 -3.02
C SER A 94 -2.70 -1.85 -1.61
N GLY A 95 -2.28 -2.88 -0.87
CA GLY A 95 -1.63 -2.71 0.42
C GLY A 95 -0.28 -1.99 0.30
N ALA A 96 0.58 -2.42 -0.62
CA ALA A 96 1.86 -1.76 -0.89
C ALA A 96 1.67 -0.35 -1.49
N ILE A 97 0.68 -0.19 -2.40
CA ILE A 97 0.27 1.11 -2.93
C ILE A 97 -0.21 2.03 -1.80
N GLY A 98 -0.95 1.52 -0.81
CA GLY A 98 -1.28 2.27 0.40
C GLY A 98 -0.06 2.92 1.05
N GLY A 99 1.07 2.20 1.09
CA GLY A 99 2.35 2.74 1.55
C GLY A 99 2.87 3.91 0.71
N ILE A 100 2.76 3.81 -0.62
CA ILE A 100 3.10 4.92 -1.53
C ILE A 100 2.21 6.13 -1.24
N LEU A 101 0.90 5.93 -1.04
CA LEU A 101 -0.04 7.00 -0.71
C LEU A 101 0.31 7.67 0.63
N GLY A 102 0.71 6.88 1.64
CA GLY A 102 1.18 7.38 2.92
C GLY A 102 2.43 8.25 2.79
N ALA A 103 3.42 7.78 2.03
CA ALA A 103 4.63 8.55 1.71
C ALA A 103 4.33 9.83 0.93
N TYR A 104 3.44 9.74 -0.06
CA TYR A 104 3.02 10.89 -0.85
C TYR A 104 2.33 11.96 0.01
N LEU A 105 1.48 11.53 0.94
CA LEU A 105 0.83 12.45 1.88
C LEU A 105 1.84 13.24 2.73
N VAL A 106 2.93 12.57 3.15
CA VAL A 106 3.99 13.21 3.95
C VAL A 106 4.81 14.20 3.12
N ASN A 107 5.23 13.81 1.90
CA ASN A 107 6.17 14.60 1.10
C ASN A 107 5.46 15.66 0.24
N TYR A 108 4.23 15.39 -0.20
CA TYR A 108 3.50 16.19 -1.17
C TYR A 108 2.07 16.58 -0.75
N PRO A 109 1.81 17.00 0.52
CA PRO A 109 0.44 17.24 1.04
C PRO A 109 -0.30 18.33 0.25
N ASN A 110 0.41 19.28 -0.32
CA ASN A 110 -0.15 20.41 -1.06
C ASN A 110 -0.19 20.20 -2.59
N ALA A 111 0.33 19.08 -3.09
CA ALA A 111 0.22 18.73 -4.50
C ALA A 111 -1.27 18.61 -4.89
N ARG A 112 -1.60 18.98 -6.13
CA ARG A 112 -2.98 18.94 -6.60
C ARG A 112 -3.20 17.69 -7.44
N VAL A 113 -4.14 16.86 -6.99
CA VAL A 113 -4.59 15.65 -7.68
C VAL A 113 -5.85 16.00 -8.48
N LEU A 114 -5.91 15.54 -9.73
CA LEU A 114 -7.08 15.68 -10.57
C LEU A 114 -8.10 14.59 -10.19
N VAL A 115 -9.25 15.01 -9.68
CA VAL A 115 -10.31 14.12 -9.21
C VAL A 115 -11.51 14.24 -10.12
N LEU A 116 -12.00 13.10 -10.62
CA LEU A 116 -13.25 13.02 -11.38
C LEU A 116 -14.41 12.88 -10.40
N ILE A 117 -15.30 13.86 -10.37
CA ILE A 117 -16.53 13.82 -9.58
C ILE A 117 -17.69 13.52 -10.51
N PRO A 118 -18.35 12.36 -10.38
CA PRO A 118 -19.56 12.07 -11.14
C PRO A 118 -20.73 12.84 -10.58
N PHE A 119 -21.41 13.62 -11.42
CA PHE A 119 -22.63 14.36 -11.09
C PHE A 119 -23.76 13.89 -12.01
N GLY A 120 -24.44 12.82 -11.67
CA GLY A 120 -25.47 12.23 -12.51
C GLY A 120 -24.96 11.93 -13.94
N PHE A 121 -25.54 12.59 -14.95
CA PHE A 121 -25.09 12.45 -16.35
C PHE A 121 -23.85 13.30 -16.71
N PHE A 122 -23.39 14.17 -15.80
CA PHE A 122 -22.23 15.01 -16.01
C PHE A 122 -21.11 14.58 -15.07
N SER A 123 -19.88 14.67 -15.55
CA SER A 123 -18.69 14.48 -14.73
C SER A 123 -17.84 15.73 -14.77
N GLN A 124 -17.30 16.12 -13.63
CA GLN A 124 -16.45 17.29 -13.50
C GLN A 124 -15.06 16.88 -12.99
N LEU A 125 -14.03 17.40 -13.65
CA LEU A 125 -12.65 17.26 -13.20
C LEU A 125 -12.27 18.46 -12.34
N ILE A 126 -11.94 18.21 -11.08
CA ILE A 126 -11.49 19.25 -10.16
C ILE A 126 -10.13 18.93 -9.58
N LYS A 127 -9.34 19.96 -9.30
CA LYS A 127 -8.02 19.82 -8.68
C LYS A 127 -8.14 19.99 -7.18
N ILE A 128 -7.91 18.90 -6.43
CA ILE A 128 -7.98 18.88 -4.95
C ILE A 128 -6.56 18.62 -4.41
N ARG A 129 -6.22 19.19 -3.24
CA ARG A 129 -4.95 18.90 -2.58
C ARG A 129 -4.88 17.44 -2.16
N ALA A 130 -3.70 16.83 -2.34
CA ALA A 130 -3.45 15.44 -1.96
C ALA A 130 -3.81 15.17 -0.49
N LEU A 131 -3.55 16.11 0.41
CA LEU A 131 -3.97 16.02 1.82
C LEU A 131 -5.43 15.63 2.00
N TYR A 132 -6.34 16.27 1.26
CA TYR A 132 -7.77 15.98 1.41
C TYR A 132 -8.17 14.67 0.72
N VAL A 133 -7.62 14.40 -0.48
CA VAL A 133 -7.94 13.17 -1.23
C VAL A 133 -7.45 11.93 -0.48
N LEU A 134 -6.18 11.94 -0.08
CA LEU A 134 -5.55 10.79 0.57
C LEU A 134 -5.97 10.65 2.04
N GLY A 135 -6.17 11.77 2.74
CA GLY A 135 -6.69 11.76 4.11
C GLY A 135 -8.12 11.19 4.15
N PHE A 136 -9.01 11.62 3.24
CA PHE A 136 -10.35 11.07 3.14
C PHE A 136 -10.34 9.58 2.76
N TRP A 137 -9.50 9.20 1.77
CA TRP A 137 -9.34 7.80 1.39
C TRP A 137 -8.91 6.95 2.59
N PHE A 138 -7.94 7.43 3.39
CA PHE A 138 -7.45 6.73 4.58
C PHE A 138 -8.52 6.58 5.66
N ILE A 139 -9.28 7.64 5.95
CA ILE A 139 -10.40 7.60 6.89
C ILE A 139 -11.45 6.57 6.45
N LEU A 140 -11.76 6.50 5.15
CA LEU A 140 -12.69 5.50 4.62
C LEU A 140 -12.20 4.07 4.85
N GLN A 141 -10.88 3.81 4.84
CA GLN A 141 -10.36 2.48 5.15
C GLN A 141 -10.71 2.06 6.59
N PHE A 142 -10.58 2.97 7.56
CA PHE A 142 -10.98 2.70 8.96
C PHE A 142 -12.47 2.44 9.10
N ILE A 143 -13.29 3.29 8.52
CA ILE A 143 -14.76 3.15 8.58
C ILE A 143 -15.16 1.81 7.96
N ASN A 144 -14.67 1.51 6.77
CA ASN A 144 -15.00 0.27 6.08
C ASN A 144 -14.44 -0.97 6.79
N SER A 145 -13.24 -0.88 7.38
CA SER A 145 -12.68 -1.97 8.19
C SER A 145 -13.55 -2.28 9.42
N ALA A 146 -14.07 -1.22 10.07
CA ALA A 146 -14.94 -1.39 11.24
C ALA A 146 -16.34 -1.92 10.87
N LEU A 147 -16.82 -1.65 9.66
CA LEU A 147 -18.15 -2.07 9.19
C LEU A 147 -18.13 -3.41 8.43
N SER A 148 -16.95 -3.86 7.98
CA SER A 148 -16.84 -5.13 7.25
C SER A 148 -17.07 -6.32 8.19
N SER A 149 -17.98 -7.23 7.79
CA SER A 149 -18.13 -8.51 8.47
C SER A 149 -17.03 -9.48 8.05
N SER A 150 -16.50 -10.25 8.99
CA SER A 150 -15.47 -11.27 8.75
C SER A 150 -15.93 -12.46 7.88
N SER A 151 -17.23 -12.53 7.53
CA SER A 151 -17.83 -13.69 6.86
C SER A 151 -17.94 -13.58 5.33
N GLY A 152 -17.47 -12.49 4.71
CA GLY A 152 -17.56 -12.28 3.25
C GLY A 152 -16.24 -11.85 2.63
N GLY A 153 -15.84 -12.44 1.50
CA GLY A 153 -14.72 -11.94 0.70
C GLY A 153 -14.98 -10.49 0.29
N GLY A 154 -13.96 -9.64 0.42
CA GLY A 154 -14.08 -8.21 0.15
C GLY A 154 -12.73 -7.53 0.09
N VAL A 155 -12.73 -6.22 0.26
CA VAL A 155 -11.50 -5.42 0.29
C VAL A 155 -10.77 -5.63 1.63
N ALA A 156 -9.47 -5.89 1.56
CA ALA A 156 -8.61 -6.04 2.74
C ALA A 156 -8.25 -4.66 3.34
N TYR A 157 -9.21 -4.03 4.00
CA TYR A 157 -9.05 -2.66 4.53
C TYR A 157 -7.92 -2.54 5.56
N ALA A 158 -7.73 -3.56 6.41
CA ALA A 158 -6.63 -3.58 7.37
C ALA A 158 -5.25 -3.61 6.67
N ALA A 159 -5.14 -4.29 5.53
CA ALA A 159 -3.94 -4.23 4.71
C ALA A 159 -3.68 -2.82 4.15
N HIS A 160 -4.71 -2.11 3.71
CA HIS A 160 -4.58 -0.73 3.25
C HIS A 160 -4.08 0.20 4.36
N ILE A 161 -4.65 0.08 5.56
CA ILE A 161 -4.24 0.85 6.74
C ILE A 161 -2.79 0.54 7.10
N GLY A 162 -2.44 -0.75 7.22
CA GLY A 162 -1.09 -1.19 7.56
C GLY A 162 -0.03 -0.76 6.55
N GLY A 163 -0.35 -0.87 5.26
CA GLY A 163 0.52 -0.38 4.19
C GLY A 163 0.73 1.13 4.27
N PHE A 164 -0.33 1.91 4.42
CA PHE A 164 -0.28 3.37 4.53
C PHE A 164 0.58 3.82 5.72
N VAL A 165 0.36 3.24 6.89
CA VAL A 165 1.12 3.55 8.11
C VAL A 165 2.60 3.18 7.93
N SER A 166 2.88 2.01 7.35
CA SER A 166 4.24 1.57 7.03
C SER A 166 4.95 2.57 6.11
N GLY A 167 4.25 3.07 5.08
CA GLY A 167 4.78 4.05 4.15
C GLY A 167 5.08 5.40 4.82
N VAL A 168 4.20 5.89 5.68
CA VAL A 168 4.43 7.11 6.48
C VAL A 168 5.69 6.95 7.34
N ILE A 169 5.80 5.84 8.06
CA ILE A 169 6.94 5.58 8.94
C ILE A 169 8.25 5.51 8.14
N LEU A 170 8.27 4.73 7.07
CA LEU A 170 9.47 4.52 6.26
C LEU A 170 9.94 5.82 5.59
N ILE A 171 9.04 6.61 5.01
CA ILE A 171 9.45 7.85 4.32
C ILE A 171 10.02 8.89 5.29
N LEU A 172 9.52 8.94 6.54
CA LEU A 172 10.08 9.80 7.58
C LEU A 172 11.52 9.40 7.92
N PHE A 173 11.83 8.11 7.98
CA PHE A 173 13.21 7.63 8.17
C PHE A 173 14.12 8.01 7.01
N PHE A 174 13.68 7.84 5.77
CA PHE A 174 14.44 8.24 4.58
C PHE A 174 14.70 9.75 4.56
N ASN A 175 13.71 10.56 4.86
CA ASN A 175 13.83 12.02 4.92
C ASN A 175 14.84 12.46 5.98
N LYS A 176 14.84 11.84 7.17
CA LYS A 176 15.79 12.11 8.24
C LYS A 176 17.23 11.76 7.81
N LYS A 177 17.43 10.61 7.19
CA LYS A 177 18.74 10.16 6.68
C LYS A 177 19.29 11.14 5.64
N ASN A 178 18.48 11.57 4.67
CA ASN A 178 18.89 12.51 3.63
C ASN A 178 19.27 13.90 4.22
N LYS A 179 18.54 14.39 5.21
CA LYS A 179 18.90 15.64 5.91
C LYS A 179 20.24 15.53 6.64
N THR A 180 20.51 14.40 7.30
CA THR A 180 21.79 14.16 7.99
C THR A 180 22.96 14.08 7.00
N ILE A 181 22.80 13.41 5.87
CA ILE A 181 23.83 13.32 4.82
C ILE A 181 24.12 14.72 4.24
N LYS A 182 23.08 15.50 3.94
CA LYS A 182 23.26 16.89 3.45
C LYS A 182 24.01 17.75 4.45
N LYS A 183 23.67 17.69 5.74
CA LYS A 183 24.34 18.45 6.81
C LYS A 183 25.81 18.08 6.96
N ASN A 184 26.14 16.79 6.90
CA ASN A 184 27.53 16.34 6.99
C ASN A 184 28.37 16.77 5.77
N LYS A 185 27.81 16.75 4.55
CA LYS A 185 28.48 17.23 3.34
C LYS A 185 28.77 18.72 3.38
N THR A 186 27.88 19.51 3.95
CA THR A 186 28.08 20.98 4.12
C THR A 186 29.19 21.25 5.15
N ASN A 187 29.26 20.47 6.22
CA ASN A 187 30.29 20.64 7.26
C ASN A 187 31.68 20.16 6.84
N THR A 188 31.78 19.23 5.87
CA THR A 188 33.07 18.72 5.35
C THR A 188 33.61 19.51 4.18
N GLY A 189 32.95 20.58 3.74
CA GLY A 189 33.44 21.49 2.69
C GLY A 189 33.51 20.87 1.27
N ILE A 190 33.01 19.65 1.07
CA ILE A 190 32.98 19.01 -0.25
C ILE A 190 31.84 19.60 -1.06
N LYS A 191 32.12 20.72 -1.76
CA LYS A 191 31.26 21.18 -2.85
C LYS A 191 31.56 20.30 -4.09
N LYS A 192 30.52 19.70 -4.66
CA LYS A 192 30.59 19.18 -6.02
C LYS A 192 30.43 20.31 -7.01
#